data_2010a2136dbb0e70a965a3da81daeb79
#
_entry.id   2010a2136dbb0e70a965a3da81daeb79
#
_cell.length_a   1.000
_cell.length_b   1.000
_cell.length_c   1.000
_cell.angle_alpha   90.00
_cell.angle_beta   90.00
_cell.angle_gamma   90.00
#
_symmetry.space_group_name_H-M   'P 1'
#
loop_
_entity.id
_entity.type
_entity.pdbx_description
1 polymer ?
#
loop_
_entity_poly.entity_id
_entity_poly.type
_entity_poly.pdbx_seq_one_letter_code
_entity_poly.pdbx_strand_id
1 'polypeptide(L)'
;MLKNKNQIIDMIFRYLTNNLTEEEKEELHSWKESNETNRLLFEKLTSNKTFIAKREMYRHVNTQHALKTFLQHTRKRRLSLHLKIVCRYAAIIIVLFTIGLILYPKKQAIETTSEKIETGSPKAVLLVSGGKSIQLQTQEHTTNELPSYVQIVDSNSQLIYNKKQDITTPKEYHELQVSRGGEYKLTLPDGTFVYLNSASTLKYPTCFDPDKREVHLSGEAYFEVAKDPNKPFYVITDNIQIKVYGTTFNVNTHDPDYTSTVLVQGKVGVSIVGKKEEIILNPSQLALFDKKQHKIDIQNINPQQYIAWKDGLFVFEEEPLEKIMDKLALWYDCQVFY
;
A
#
# COMPACT_ATOMS: atom_id res chain seq x y z
N MET A 1 32.03 9.98 3.34
CA MET A 1 31.06 9.14 2.59
C MET A 1 29.70 9.34 3.24
N LEU A 2 28.73 9.96 2.55
CA LEU A 2 27.40 10.24 3.13
C LEU A 2 26.65 8.92 3.31
N LYS A 3 26.54 8.44 4.55
CA LYS A 3 25.70 7.27 4.87
C LYS A 3 24.22 7.59 4.68
N ASN A 4 23.50 6.58 4.20
CA ASN A 4 22.06 6.64 3.97
C ASN A 4 21.31 7.05 5.26
N LYS A 5 20.28 7.92 5.13
CA LYS A 5 19.46 8.47 6.22
C LYS A 5 18.98 7.39 7.22
N ASN A 6 18.68 6.20 6.74
CA ASN A 6 18.24 5.06 7.56
C ASN A 6 19.36 4.53 8.48
N GLN A 7 20.61 4.58 8.07
CA GLN A 7 21.75 4.15 8.89
C GLN A 7 21.99 5.10 10.07
N ILE A 8 21.81 6.40 9.83
CA ILE A 8 21.92 7.41 10.91
C ILE A 8 20.79 7.24 11.94
N ILE A 9 19.57 6.98 11.50
CA ILE A 9 18.44 6.73 12.40
C ILE A 9 18.68 5.49 13.26
N ASP A 10 19.20 4.41 12.67
CA ASP A 10 19.57 3.18 13.39
C ASP A 10 20.69 3.43 14.42
N MET A 11 21.70 4.23 14.07
CA MET A 11 22.77 4.62 14.99
C MET A 11 22.23 5.47 16.15
N ILE A 12 21.33 6.42 15.92
CA ILE A 12 20.68 7.21 16.98
C ILE A 12 19.84 6.29 17.90
N PHE A 13 19.11 5.32 17.33
CA PHE A 13 18.36 4.34 18.13
C PHE A 13 19.28 3.49 19.01
N ARG A 14 20.39 2.99 18.46
CA ARG A 14 21.38 2.21 19.22
C ARG A 14 22.12 3.07 20.27
N TYR A 15 22.33 4.35 20.02
CA TYR A 15 22.80 5.31 21.00
C TYR A 15 21.86 5.40 22.20
N LEU A 16 20.56 5.58 21.96
CA LEU A 16 19.52 5.66 23.00
C LEU A 16 19.37 4.36 23.81
N THR A 17 19.72 3.23 23.21
CA THR A 17 19.70 1.90 23.86
C THR A 17 21.01 1.48 24.47
N ASN A 18 22.02 2.34 24.44
CA ASN A 18 23.39 2.10 24.94
C ASN A 18 24.09 0.87 24.32
N ASN A 19 23.82 0.65 23.03
CA ASN A 19 24.31 -0.51 22.26
C ASN A 19 25.18 -0.08 21.06
N LEU A 20 25.89 1.06 21.15
CA LEU A 20 26.86 1.50 20.15
C LEU A 20 28.27 1.00 20.49
N THR A 21 29.03 0.66 19.45
CA THR A 21 30.48 0.47 19.56
C THR A 21 31.19 1.82 19.63
N GLU A 22 32.45 1.85 20.09
CA GLU A 22 33.24 3.11 20.20
C GLU A 22 33.45 3.75 18.81
N GLU A 23 33.68 2.97 17.78
CA GLU A 23 33.83 3.45 16.40
C GLU A 23 32.51 4.12 15.89
N GLU A 24 31.36 3.51 16.20
CA GLU A 24 30.05 4.06 15.82
C GLU A 24 29.72 5.34 16.62
N LYS A 25 30.21 5.48 17.85
CA LYS A 25 30.06 6.71 18.64
C LYS A 25 30.82 7.88 18.03
N GLU A 26 32.06 7.64 17.62
CA GLU A 26 32.88 8.65 16.95
C GLU A 26 32.25 9.06 15.61
N GLU A 27 31.71 8.11 14.86
CA GLU A 27 31.04 8.38 13.59
C GLU A 27 29.74 9.19 13.79
N LEU A 28 28.95 8.84 14.79
CA LEU A 28 27.72 9.58 15.14
C LEU A 28 28.05 10.99 15.62
N HIS A 29 29.15 11.15 16.38
CA HIS A 29 29.64 12.45 16.82
C HIS A 29 30.09 13.32 15.63
N SER A 30 30.86 12.74 14.72
CA SER A 30 31.30 13.42 13.48
C SER A 30 30.11 13.85 12.62
N TRP A 31 29.11 13.00 12.45
CA TRP A 31 27.89 13.34 11.74
C TRP A 31 27.11 14.47 12.42
N LYS A 32 27.00 14.45 13.74
CA LYS A 32 26.32 15.48 14.53
C LYS A 32 26.97 16.85 14.35
N GLU A 33 28.30 16.91 14.37
CA GLU A 33 29.07 18.17 14.25
C GLU A 33 29.22 18.67 12.79
N SER A 34 28.91 17.82 11.80
CA SER A 34 29.08 18.18 10.40
C SER A 34 28.09 19.25 9.89
N ASN A 35 26.96 19.43 10.55
CA ASN A 35 25.92 20.39 10.14
C ASN A 35 25.02 20.73 11.33
N GLU A 36 24.65 22.01 11.46
CA GLU A 36 23.74 22.48 12.51
C GLU A 36 22.35 21.80 12.46
N THR A 37 21.85 21.50 11.27
CA THR A 37 20.60 20.74 11.08
C THR A 37 20.68 19.34 11.68
N ASN A 38 21.84 18.68 11.57
CA ASN A 38 22.07 17.36 12.14
C ASN A 38 22.10 17.42 13.67
N ARG A 39 22.72 18.45 14.23
CA ARG A 39 22.75 18.69 15.68
C ARG A 39 21.36 18.88 16.25
N LEU A 40 20.55 19.74 15.63
CA LEU A 40 19.16 19.99 16.04
C LEU A 40 18.29 18.74 15.92
N LEU A 41 18.47 17.94 14.87
CA LEU A 41 17.78 16.67 14.69
C LEU A 41 18.13 15.67 15.79
N PHE A 42 19.44 15.53 16.11
CA PHE A 42 19.91 14.68 17.19
C PHE A 42 19.34 15.09 18.55
N GLU A 43 19.37 16.38 18.88
CA GLU A 43 18.80 16.92 20.12
C GLU A 43 17.29 16.69 20.22
N LYS A 44 16.56 16.92 19.14
CA LYS A 44 15.10 16.68 19.08
C LYS A 44 14.74 15.21 19.32
N LEU A 45 15.51 14.27 18.76
CA LEU A 45 15.27 12.84 18.91
C LEU A 45 15.70 12.30 20.28
N THR A 46 16.77 12.85 20.88
CA THR A 46 17.29 12.41 22.17
C THR A 46 16.65 13.10 23.38
N SER A 47 16.08 14.31 23.21
CA SER A 47 15.46 15.10 24.30
C SER A 47 14.04 14.67 24.64
N ASN A 48 13.45 13.71 23.92
CA ASN A 48 12.07 13.30 24.16
C ASN A 48 11.93 12.51 25.47
N LYS A 49 11.66 13.23 26.57
CA LYS A 49 11.51 12.70 27.93
C LYS A 49 10.50 11.54 28.04
N THR A 50 9.53 11.47 27.14
CA THR A 50 8.52 10.39 27.14
C THR A 50 9.09 9.06 26.71
N PHE A 51 10.12 9.04 25.88
CA PHE A 51 10.78 7.80 25.42
C PHE A 51 11.64 7.21 26.55
N ILE A 52 12.35 8.07 27.27
CA ILE A 52 13.18 7.67 28.43
C ILE A 52 12.30 7.16 29.57
N ALA A 53 11.19 7.85 29.87
CA ALA A 53 10.26 7.47 30.92
C ALA A 53 9.55 6.13 30.63
N LYS A 54 9.16 5.87 29.41
CA LYS A 54 8.59 4.57 29.00
C LYS A 54 9.60 3.43 29.11
N ARG A 55 10.86 3.67 28.78
CA ARG A 55 11.93 2.65 28.91
C ARG A 55 12.13 2.22 30.36
N GLU A 56 12.19 3.17 31.30
CA GLU A 56 12.32 2.87 32.73
C GLU A 56 11.13 2.03 33.24
N MET A 57 9.91 2.34 32.81
CA MET A 57 8.70 1.62 33.19
C MET A 57 8.72 0.16 32.72
N TYR A 58 9.24 -0.13 31.51
CA TYR A 58 9.31 -1.50 30.97
C TYR A 58 10.53 -2.30 31.48
N ARG A 59 11.57 -1.65 31.98
CA ARG A 59 12.80 -2.33 32.47
C ARG A 59 12.56 -3.15 33.74
N HIS A 60 11.54 -2.79 34.52
CA HIS A 60 11.17 -3.46 35.77
C HIS A 60 10.08 -4.54 35.62
N VAL A 61 9.56 -4.77 34.42
CA VAL A 61 8.54 -5.81 34.19
C VAL A 61 9.21 -7.18 34.02
N ASN A 62 9.27 -7.96 35.12
CA ASN A 62 9.72 -9.34 35.06
C ASN A 62 8.61 -10.25 34.52
N THR A 63 8.56 -10.37 33.18
CA THR A 63 7.54 -11.17 32.47
C THR A 63 7.56 -12.64 32.84
N GLN A 64 8.71 -13.21 33.21
CA GLN A 64 8.82 -14.60 33.64
C GLN A 64 8.16 -14.82 35.02
N HIS A 65 8.34 -13.86 35.93
CA HIS A 65 7.71 -13.94 37.25
C HIS A 65 6.20 -13.78 37.15
N ALA A 66 5.72 -12.85 36.35
CA ALA A 66 4.28 -12.64 36.11
C ALA A 66 3.61 -13.86 35.49
N LEU A 67 4.25 -14.52 34.52
CA LEU A 67 3.77 -15.75 33.90
C LEU A 67 3.73 -16.90 34.90
N LYS A 68 4.77 -17.09 35.75
CA LYS A 68 4.85 -18.14 36.75
C LYS A 68 3.77 -17.98 37.82
N THR A 69 3.51 -16.76 38.26
CA THR A 69 2.45 -16.46 39.24
C THR A 69 1.05 -16.75 38.67
N PHE A 70 0.81 -16.35 37.43
CA PHE A 70 -0.43 -16.64 36.71
C PHE A 70 -0.67 -18.15 36.57
N LEU A 71 0.35 -18.93 36.19
CA LEU A 71 0.24 -20.38 36.05
C LEU A 71 0.05 -21.11 37.40
N GLN A 72 0.59 -20.58 38.50
CA GLN A 72 0.39 -21.16 39.84
C GLN A 72 -1.03 -20.91 40.38
N HIS A 73 -1.64 -19.77 40.09
CA HIS A 73 -3.02 -19.48 40.56
C HIS A 73 -4.10 -20.28 39.83
N THR A 74 -3.84 -20.73 38.61
CA THR A 74 -4.81 -21.54 37.84
C THR A 74 -4.84 -23.01 38.23
N ARG A 75 -3.89 -23.52 39.05
CA ARG A 75 -3.69 -24.96 39.33
C ARG A 75 -4.36 -25.52 40.58
N LYS A 76 -5.09 -24.71 41.39
CA LYS A 76 -5.76 -25.18 42.59
C LYS A 76 -7.24 -24.79 42.65
N ARG A 77 -8.11 -25.54 41.96
CA ARG A 77 -9.51 -25.68 42.37
C ARG A 77 -9.87 -27.15 42.44
N ARG A 78 -10.26 -27.53 43.65
CA ARG A 78 -10.56 -28.88 44.17
C ARG A 78 -11.52 -29.64 43.27
N LEU A 79 -11.04 -30.74 42.72
CA LEU A 79 -11.84 -31.84 42.19
C LEU A 79 -12.05 -32.87 43.35
N SER A 80 -13.08 -32.74 44.11
CA SER A 80 -13.57 -33.87 44.91
C SER A 80 -14.95 -33.55 45.44
N LEU A 81 -15.93 -34.15 44.95
CA LEU A 81 -17.20 -34.58 45.52
C LEU A 81 -18.28 -34.88 44.48
N HIS A 82 -18.21 -34.28 43.30
CA HIS A 82 -19.22 -34.57 42.26
C HIS A 82 -18.89 -35.77 41.36
N LEU A 83 -17.66 -36.30 41.43
CA LEU A 83 -17.25 -37.44 40.60
C LEU A 83 -18.06 -38.70 40.86
N LYS A 84 -18.45 -38.95 42.13
CA LYS A 84 -19.23 -40.14 42.51
C LYS A 84 -20.69 -40.14 42.02
N ILE A 85 -21.28 -38.97 41.87
CA ILE A 85 -22.64 -38.80 41.33
C ILE A 85 -22.60 -38.90 39.81
N VAL A 86 -21.57 -38.33 39.17
CA VAL A 86 -21.39 -38.35 37.72
C VAL A 86 -21.17 -39.79 37.21
N CYS A 87 -20.39 -40.61 37.92
CA CYS A 87 -20.19 -42.04 37.53
C CYS A 87 -21.46 -42.87 37.52
N ARG A 88 -22.47 -42.53 38.36
CA ARG A 88 -23.75 -43.27 38.44
C ARG A 88 -24.65 -43.03 37.22
N TYR A 89 -24.49 -41.88 36.57
CA TYR A 89 -25.27 -41.50 35.38
C TYR A 89 -24.41 -41.39 34.10
N ALA A 90 -23.14 -41.79 34.21
CA ALA A 90 -22.17 -41.68 33.09
C ALA A 90 -22.66 -42.41 31.82
N ALA A 91 -23.31 -43.57 31.98
CA ALA A 91 -23.81 -44.32 30.81
C ALA A 91 -24.90 -43.52 30.04
N ILE A 92 -25.80 -42.87 30.77
CA ILE A 92 -26.88 -42.09 30.18
C ILE A 92 -26.29 -40.84 29.48
N ILE A 93 -25.31 -40.20 30.14
CA ILE A 93 -24.63 -39.01 29.58
C ILE A 93 -23.83 -39.37 28.32
N ILE A 94 -23.17 -40.55 28.32
CA ILE A 94 -22.43 -41.02 27.16
C ILE A 94 -23.37 -41.30 25.97
N VAL A 95 -24.53 -41.93 26.22
CA VAL A 95 -25.52 -42.19 25.20
C VAL A 95 -26.10 -40.88 24.64
N LEU A 96 -26.46 -39.93 25.49
CA LEU A 96 -26.95 -38.61 25.04
C LEU A 96 -25.87 -37.82 24.31
N PHE A 97 -24.60 -37.91 24.74
CA PHE A 97 -23.48 -37.25 24.12
C PHE A 97 -23.17 -37.87 22.75
N THR A 98 -23.23 -39.21 22.62
CA THR A 98 -23.05 -39.86 21.31
C THR A 98 -24.18 -39.56 20.33
N ILE A 99 -25.44 -39.53 20.82
CA ILE A 99 -26.58 -39.08 20.01
C ILE A 99 -26.40 -37.61 19.62
N GLY A 100 -25.97 -36.76 20.56
CA GLY A 100 -25.65 -35.36 20.29
C GLY A 100 -24.53 -35.19 19.24
N LEU A 101 -23.49 -36.02 19.29
CA LEU A 101 -22.41 -36.03 18.30
C LEU A 101 -22.87 -36.51 16.89
N ILE A 102 -23.84 -37.45 16.85
CA ILE A 102 -24.40 -37.96 15.59
C ILE A 102 -25.39 -36.96 14.99
N LEU A 103 -26.19 -36.28 15.82
CA LEU A 103 -27.16 -35.28 15.40
C LEU A 103 -26.57 -33.89 15.28
N TYR A 104 -25.36 -33.67 15.81
CA TYR A 104 -24.69 -32.39 15.63
C TYR A 104 -24.34 -32.27 14.15
N PRO A 105 -24.96 -31.34 13.43
CA PRO A 105 -24.54 -31.11 12.06
C PRO A 105 -23.04 -30.84 12.13
N LYS A 106 -22.22 -31.66 11.47
CA LYS A 106 -20.82 -31.33 11.25
C LYS A 106 -20.86 -29.93 10.58
N LYS A 107 -20.79 -28.89 11.38
CA LYS A 107 -20.26 -27.64 10.87
C LYS A 107 -18.95 -28.09 10.23
N GLN A 108 -18.92 -28.11 8.92
CA GLN A 108 -17.65 -28.10 8.22
C GLN A 108 -16.84 -27.08 8.98
N ALA A 109 -15.84 -27.54 9.71
CA ALA A 109 -14.79 -26.66 10.13
C ALA A 109 -14.43 -25.95 8.83
N ILE A 110 -14.80 -24.68 8.75
CA ILE A 110 -14.10 -23.79 7.86
C ILE A 110 -12.68 -23.97 8.36
N GLU A 111 -11.91 -24.81 7.67
CA GLU A 111 -10.48 -24.73 7.76
C GLU A 111 -10.21 -23.26 7.49
N THR A 112 -10.04 -22.49 8.54
CA THR A 112 -9.28 -21.28 8.47
C THR A 112 -7.88 -21.78 8.11
N THR A 113 -7.69 -22.09 6.83
CA THR A 113 -6.39 -21.94 6.26
C THR A 113 -6.01 -20.53 6.69
N SER A 114 -5.11 -20.43 7.64
CA SER A 114 -4.43 -19.17 7.88
C SER A 114 -3.76 -18.87 6.55
N GLU A 115 -4.50 -18.21 5.66
CA GLU A 115 -3.91 -17.68 4.43
C GLU A 115 -2.76 -16.86 4.92
N LYS A 116 -1.57 -17.33 4.58
CA LYS A 116 -0.34 -16.62 4.90
C LYS A 116 -0.51 -15.25 4.28
N ILE A 117 -0.60 -14.22 5.11
CA ILE A 117 -0.67 -12.84 4.65
C ILE A 117 0.60 -12.61 3.85
N GLU A 118 0.46 -12.54 2.53
CA GLU A 118 1.56 -12.28 1.62
C GLU A 118 1.64 -10.77 1.38
N THR A 119 2.85 -10.25 1.34
CA THR A 119 3.11 -8.87 0.94
C THR A 119 2.68 -8.66 -0.51
N GLY A 120 2.38 -7.41 -0.88
CA GLY A 120 2.03 -7.03 -2.25
C GLY A 120 2.90 -7.74 -3.29
N SER A 121 2.27 -8.42 -4.22
CA SER A 121 2.93 -9.21 -5.25
C SER A 121 2.42 -8.77 -6.62
N PRO A 122 3.19 -8.97 -7.71
CA PRO A 122 2.75 -8.61 -9.05
C PRO A 122 1.57 -9.49 -9.48
N LYS A 123 0.34 -9.02 -9.21
CA LYS A 123 -0.91 -9.71 -9.55
C LYS A 123 -1.74 -8.80 -10.45
N ALA A 124 -1.64 -9.00 -11.76
CA ALA A 124 -2.39 -8.20 -12.72
C ALA A 124 -2.96 -9.04 -13.87
N VAL A 125 -4.03 -8.54 -14.46
CA VAL A 125 -4.68 -9.07 -15.65
C VAL A 125 -4.69 -7.98 -16.71
N LEU A 126 -4.20 -8.30 -17.91
CA LEU A 126 -4.30 -7.43 -19.07
C LEU A 126 -5.50 -7.85 -19.92
N LEU A 127 -6.48 -6.97 -20.05
CA LEU A 127 -7.57 -7.11 -20.99
C LEU A 127 -7.19 -6.42 -22.30
N VAL A 128 -7.11 -7.18 -23.37
CA VAL A 128 -6.83 -6.64 -24.70
C VAL A 128 -8.10 -6.53 -25.52
N SER A 129 -8.07 -5.72 -26.58
CA SER A 129 -9.18 -5.58 -27.52
C SER A 129 -9.65 -6.95 -28.02
N GLY A 130 -10.97 -7.14 -28.14
CA GLY A 130 -11.56 -8.42 -28.50
C GLY A 130 -11.94 -9.32 -27.32
N GLY A 131 -11.79 -8.84 -26.06
CA GLY A 131 -12.25 -9.53 -24.86
C GLY A 131 -11.31 -10.64 -24.36
N LYS A 132 -10.10 -10.74 -24.89
CA LYS A 132 -9.09 -11.67 -24.38
C LYS A 132 -8.47 -11.11 -23.10
N SER A 133 -8.39 -11.95 -22.07
CA SER A 133 -7.71 -11.64 -20.79
C SER A 133 -6.40 -12.42 -20.70
N ILE A 134 -5.32 -11.76 -20.30
CA ILE A 134 -3.98 -12.31 -20.15
C ILE A 134 -3.56 -12.13 -18.71
N GLN A 135 -3.31 -13.24 -17.99
CA GLN A 135 -2.80 -13.21 -16.62
C GLN A 135 -1.30 -12.88 -16.64
N LEU A 136 -0.88 -11.88 -15.85
CA LEU A 136 0.51 -11.41 -15.83
C LEU A 136 1.32 -11.96 -14.63
N GLN A 137 0.83 -13.01 -13.98
CA GLN A 137 1.41 -13.53 -12.71
C GLN A 137 2.53 -14.57 -12.92
N THR A 138 2.67 -15.18 -14.08
CA THR A 138 3.64 -16.27 -14.32
C THR A 138 4.38 -16.10 -15.64
N GLN A 139 5.70 -16.21 -15.56
CA GLN A 139 6.64 -15.96 -16.66
C GLN A 139 6.50 -16.90 -17.85
N GLU A 140 6.18 -18.17 -17.63
CA GLU A 140 6.35 -19.21 -18.68
C GLU A 140 5.25 -19.25 -19.75
N HIS A 141 4.06 -18.72 -19.47
CA HIS A 141 2.93 -18.82 -20.42
C HIS A 141 2.48 -17.51 -21.06
N THR A 142 2.91 -16.39 -20.54
CA THR A 142 2.35 -15.06 -20.86
C THR A 142 2.94 -14.47 -22.16
N THR A 143 4.20 -14.76 -22.48
CA THR A 143 4.91 -14.13 -23.62
C THR A 143 4.33 -14.50 -24.99
N ASN A 144 3.81 -15.71 -25.16
CA ASN A 144 3.22 -16.18 -26.42
C ASN A 144 1.79 -15.63 -26.66
N GLU A 145 1.19 -15.05 -25.66
CA GLU A 145 -0.18 -14.54 -25.73
C GLU A 145 -0.27 -13.04 -25.93
N LEU A 146 0.84 -12.32 -25.70
CA LEU A 146 0.93 -10.88 -25.83
C LEU A 146 1.04 -10.47 -27.29
N PRO A 147 0.47 -9.31 -27.65
CA PRO A 147 0.74 -8.66 -28.92
C PRO A 147 2.25 -8.40 -29.08
N SER A 148 2.78 -8.51 -30.30
CA SER A 148 4.22 -8.37 -30.60
C SER A 148 4.85 -7.02 -30.17
N TYR A 149 4.03 -6.00 -29.99
CA TYR A 149 4.43 -4.67 -29.52
C TYR A 149 4.38 -4.50 -27.99
N VAL A 150 4.02 -5.56 -27.25
CA VAL A 150 3.96 -5.56 -25.79
C VAL A 150 4.97 -6.56 -25.26
N GLN A 151 5.77 -6.17 -24.30
CA GLN A 151 6.77 -7.02 -23.64
C GLN A 151 6.60 -6.97 -22.13
N ILE A 152 6.79 -8.11 -21.47
CA ILE A 152 6.96 -8.19 -20.02
C ILE A 152 8.45 -8.25 -19.73
N VAL A 153 8.93 -7.34 -18.89
CA VAL A 153 10.30 -7.38 -18.38
C VAL A 153 10.29 -8.00 -17.00
N ASP A 154 10.82 -9.21 -16.94
CA ASP A 154 10.72 -10.14 -15.80
C ASP A 154 11.27 -9.64 -14.48
N SER A 155 12.37 -8.87 -14.48
CA SER A 155 13.06 -8.49 -13.26
C SER A 155 12.24 -7.56 -12.34
N ASN A 156 11.20 -6.88 -12.88
CA ASN A 156 10.45 -5.87 -12.15
C ASN A 156 8.92 -5.96 -12.30
N SER A 157 8.40 -7.07 -12.86
CA SER A 157 6.95 -7.22 -13.13
C SER A 157 6.39 -5.98 -13.84
N GLN A 158 7.03 -5.63 -14.94
CA GLN A 158 6.74 -4.43 -15.71
C GLN A 158 6.27 -4.79 -17.11
N LEU A 159 5.15 -4.20 -17.52
CA LEU A 159 4.65 -4.24 -18.90
C LEU A 159 5.20 -3.06 -19.68
N ILE A 160 5.82 -3.29 -20.82
CA ILE A 160 6.40 -2.25 -21.67
C ILE A 160 5.78 -2.29 -23.06
N TYR A 161 5.30 -1.13 -23.52
CA TYR A 161 4.87 -0.93 -24.88
C TYR A 161 6.03 -0.41 -25.73
N ASN A 162 6.40 -1.16 -26.76
CA ASN A 162 7.44 -0.75 -27.69
C ASN A 162 6.95 0.37 -28.60
N LYS A 163 7.75 1.42 -28.74
CA LYS A 163 7.42 2.66 -29.47
C LYS A 163 7.23 2.49 -30.99
N LYS A 164 7.51 1.31 -31.55
CA LYS A 164 7.35 1.00 -32.98
C LYS A 164 5.98 0.37 -33.26
N GLN A 165 4.93 1.18 -33.26
CA GLN A 165 3.73 0.83 -34.01
C GLN A 165 3.78 1.55 -35.35
N ASP A 166 3.72 0.78 -36.46
CA ASP A 166 3.41 1.33 -37.75
C ASP A 166 2.06 2.04 -37.69
N ILE A 167 1.98 3.21 -38.29
CA ILE A 167 0.80 4.09 -38.31
C ILE A 167 -0.45 3.38 -38.89
N THR A 168 -0.30 2.17 -39.38
CA THR A 168 -1.35 1.32 -40.00
C THR A 168 -2.12 0.45 -39.00
N THR A 169 -1.68 0.35 -37.74
CA THR A 169 -2.37 -0.47 -36.74
C THR A 169 -3.59 0.29 -36.18
N PRO A 170 -4.79 -0.34 -36.12
CA PRO A 170 -5.95 0.30 -35.53
C PRO A 170 -5.68 0.68 -34.07
N LYS A 171 -6.15 1.84 -33.63
CA LYS A 171 -6.11 2.26 -32.24
C LYS A 171 -6.98 1.31 -31.42
N GLU A 172 -6.36 0.56 -30.56
CA GLU A 172 -7.02 -0.37 -29.63
C GLU A 172 -6.91 0.17 -28.20
N TYR A 173 -7.82 -0.25 -27.33
CA TYR A 173 -7.75 0.05 -25.91
C TYR A 173 -7.43 -1.21 -25.14
N HIS A 174 -6.44 -1.11 -24.27
CA HIS A 174 -6.10 -2.14 -23.29
C HIS A 174 -6.51 -1.65 -21.90
N GLU A 175 -6.76 -2.61 -21.02
CA GLU A 175 -7.09 -2.33 -19.63
C GLU A 175 -6.23 -3.22 -18.75
N LEU A 176 -5.42 -2.59 -17.88
CA LEU A 176 -4.60 -3.28 -16.90
C LEU A 176 -5.32 -3.24 -15.55
N GLN A 177 -5.72 -4.40 -15.07
CA GLN A 177 -6.41 -4.58 -13.80
C GLN A 177 -5.46 -5.20 -12.79
N VAL A 178 -5.21 -4.52 -11.68
CA VAL A 178 -4.43 -5.01 -10.55
C VAL A 178 -5.39 -5.48 -9.47
N SER A 179 -5.22 -6.73 -9.05
CA SER A 179 -6.04 -7.33 -7.99
C SER A 179 -5.71 -6.74 -6.61
N ARG A 180 -6.54 -6.98 -5.63
CA ARG A 180 -6.20 -6.73 -4.21
C ARG A 180 -4.93 -7.50 -3.86
N GLY A 181 -4.09 -6.93 -2.99
CA GLY A 181 -2.79 -7.49 -2.65
C GLY A 181 -1.80 -7.50 -3.81
N GLY A 182 -2.09 -6.80 -4.90
CA GLY A 182 -1.25 -6.68 -6.07
C GLY A 182 -0.66 -5.28 -6.27
N GLU A 183 0.41 -5.22 -7.04
CA GLU A 183 0.96 -3.99 -7.62
C GLU A 183 1.50 -4.30 -9.01
N TYR A 184 1.51 -3.32 -9.90
CA TYR A 184 2.05 -3.53 -11.23
C TYR A 184 2.65 -2.26 -11.84
N LYS A 185 3.69 -2.43 -12.66
CA LYS A 185 4.39 -1.34 -13.35
C LYS A 185 4.08 -1.39 -14.84
N LEU A 186 3.83 -0.25 -15.43
CA LEU A 186 3.49 -0.10 -16.83
C LEU A 186 4.28 1.03 -17.46
N THR A 187 4.88 0.78 -18.64
CA THR A 187 5.39 1.83 -19.50
C THR A 187 4.45 1.97 -20.69
N LEU A 188 3.82 3.12 -20.79
CA LEU A 188 2.91 3.48 -21.87
C LEU A 188 3.65 3.73 -23.19
N PRO A 189 2.95 3.76 -24.36
CA PRO A 189 3.57 3.95 -25.67
C PRO A 189 4.34 5.27 -25.86
N ASP A 190 4.03 6.30 -25.06
CA ASP A 190 4.72 7.59 -25.06
C ASP A 190 5.97 7.61 -24.16
N GLY A 191 6.25 6.53 -23.43
CA GLY A 191 7.32 6.43 -22.48
C GLY A 191 6.95 6.91 -21.07
N THR A 192 5.68 7.21 -20.80
CA THR A 192 5.17 7.49 -19.46
C THR A 192 5.24 6.24 -18.59
N PHE A 193 5.81 6.36 -17.38
CA PHE A 193 5.80 5.30 -16.37
C PHE A 193 4.60 5.44 -15.47
N VAL A 194 3.92 4.32 -15.21
CA VAL A 194 2.78 4.23 -14.30
C VAL A 194 3.00 3.09 -13.31
N TYR A 195 2.84 3.38 -12.03
CA TYR A 195 2.80 2.41 -10.97
C TYR A 195 1.35 2.29 -10.52
N LEU A 196 0.76 1.11 -10.64
CA LEU A 196 -0.62 0.84 -10.22
C LEU A 196 -0.59 0.12 -8.87
N ASN A 197 -1.36 0.65 -7.92
CA ASN A 197 -1.53 0.07 -6.61
C ASN A 197 -2.63 -1.01 -6.60
N SER A 198 -2.80 -1.69 -5.48
CA SER A 198 -3.81 -2.71 -5.24
C SER A 198 -5.21 -2.24 -5.62
N ALA A 199 -6.01 -3.16 -6.17
CA ALA A 199 -7.39 -2.93 -6.58
C ALA A 199 -7.56 -1.76 -7.56
N SER A 200 -6.61 -1.57 -8.49
CA SER A 200 -6.60 -0.45 -9.43
C SER A 200 -6.72 -0.93 -10.86
N THR A 201 -7.35 -0.10 -11.69
CA THR A 201 -7.58 -0.35 -13.10
C THR A 201 -7.16 0.85 -13.92
N LEU A 202 -6.33 0.64 -14.93
CA LEU A 202 -5.95 1.65 -15.90
C LEU A 202 -6.36 1.21 -17.31
N LYS A 203 -7.18 2.02 -17.98
CA LYS A 203 -7.53 1.84 -19.38
C LYS A 203 -6.79 2.88 -20.23
N TYR A 204 -6.11 2.44 -21.25
CA TYR A 204 -5.25 3.27 -22.10
C TYR A 204 -5.24 2.76 -23.55
N PRO A 205 -4.98 3.64 -24.53
CA PRO A 205 -4.86 3.24 -25.93
C PRO A 205 -3.47 2.67 -26.21
N THR A 206 -3.39 1.77 -27.17
CA THR A 206 -2.11 1.23 -27.70
C THR A 206 -1.32 2.27 -28.48
N CYS A 207 -1.98 3.34 -28.94
CA CYS A 207 -1.40 4.51 -29.58
C CYS A 207 -2.21 5.74 -29.18
N PHE A 208 -1.54 6.80 -28.74
CA PHE A 208 -2.20 8.06 -28.37
C PHE A 208 -2.56 8.90 -29.60
N ASP A 209 -3.67 9.65 -29.49
CA ASP A 209 -4.09 10.62 -30.51
C ASP A 209 -2.99 11.63 -30.80
N PRO A 210 -2.99 12.28 -31.98
CA PRO A 210 -1.95 13.25 -32.32
C PRO A 210 -1.89 14.45 -31.39
N ASP A 211 -3.03 14.90 -30.86
CA ASP A 211 -3.22 16.14 -30.10
C ASP A 211 -3.26 15.94 -28.58
N LYS A 212 -3.53 14.72 -28.11
CA LYS A 212 -3.61 14.42 -26.68
C LYS A 212 -3.20 13.00 -26.33
N ARG A 213 -2.84 12.80 -25.07
CA ARG A 213 -2.59 11.50 -24.44
C ARG A 213 -3.62 11.31 -23.34
N GLU A 214 -4.48 10.31 -23.44
CA GLU A 214 -5.60 10.14 -22.51
C GLU A 214 -5.64 8.72 -21.97
N VAL A 215 -5.76 8.61 -20.65
CA VAL A 215 -5.95 7.35 -19.92
C VAL A 215 -7.08 7.49 -18.90
N HIS A 216 -7.72 6.38 -18.54
CA HIS A 216 -8.78 6.34 -17.54
C HIS A 216 -8.31 5.52 -16.35
N LEU A 217 -8.48 6.07 -15.14
CA LEU A 217 -8.06 5.46 -13.88
C LEU A 217 -9.24 5.24 -12.95
N SER A 218 -9.31 4.04 -12.40
CA SER A 218 -10.07 3.71 -11.19
C SER A 218 -9.12 3.07 -10.20
N GLY A 219 -9.09 3.52 -8.95
CA GLY A 219 -8.12 3.07 -7.95
C GLY A 219 -7.00 4.07 -7.71
N GLU A 220 -5.78 3.60 -7.44
CA GLU A 220 -4.63 4.43 -7.16
C GLU A 220 -3.48 4.17 -8.12
N ALA A 221 -2.92 5.26 -8.66
CA ALA A 221 -1.76 5.19 -9.52
C ALA A 221 -0.82 6.39 -9.34
N TYR A 222 0.48 6.10 -9.43
CA TYR A 222 1.54 7.09 -9.48
C TYR A 222 2.06 7.18 -10.91
N PHE A 223 2.17 8.41 -11.42
CA PHE A 223 2.54 8.71 -12.80
C PHE A 223 3.85 9.48 -12.85
N GLU A 224 4.77 9.04 -13.70
CA GLU A 224 5.92 9.81 -14.16
C GLU A 224 5.73 10.07 -15.66
N VAL A 225 5.05 11.17 -15.98
CA VAL A 225 4.63 11.45 -17.35
C VAL A 225 5.79 11.95 -18.19
N ALA A 226 6.00 11.32 -19.33
CA ALA A 226 6.98 11.75 -20.33
C ALA A 226 6.69 13.19 -20.78
N LYS A 227 7.74 14.03 -20.78
CA LYS A 227 7.63 15.46 -21.08
C LYS A 227 7.30 15.67 -22.57
N ASP A 228 6.17 16.28 -22.84
CA ASP A 228 5.77 16.74 -24.17
C ASP A 228 4.90 18.01 -24.03
N PRO A 229 5.50 19.21 -24.26
CA PRO A 229 4.78 20.49 -24.13
C PRO A 229 3.66 20.70 -25.17
N ASN A 230 3.72 19.99 -26.30
CA ASN A 230 2.78 20.17 -27.40
C ASN A 230 1.59 19.17 -27.29
N LYS A 231 1.72 18.13 -26.48
CA LYS A 231 0.75 17.06 -26.40
C LYS A 231 0.39 16.77 -24.94
N PRO A 232 -0.67 17.38 -24.41
CA PRO A 232 -1.09 17.20 -23.03
C PRO A 232 -1.43 15.75 -22.73
N PHE A 233 -1.14 15.33 -21.49
CA PHE A 233 -1.52 14.03 -20.93
C PHE A 233 -2.68 14.22 -19.96
N TYR A 234 -3.72 13.42 -20.14
CA TYR A 234 -4.92 13.45 -19.33
C TYR A 234 -5.09 12.15 -18.56
N VAL A 235 -5.35 12.26 -17.26
CA VAL A 235 -5.89 11.15 -16.46
C VAL A 235 -7.34 11.48 -16.15
N ILE A 236 -8.24 10.64 -16.63
CA ILE A 236 -9.68 10.76 -16.42
C ILE A 236 -10.09 9.79 -15.33
N THR A 237 -10.80 10.29 -14.34
CA THR A 237 -11.48 9.49 -13.33
C THR A 237 -12.99 9.72 -13.45
N ASP A 238 -13.80 9.07 -12.63
CA ASP A 238 -15.25 9.29 -12.62
C ASP A 238 -15.64 10.74 -12.29
N ASN A 239 -14.80 11.44 -11.53
CA ASN A 239 -15.18 12.74 -10.96
C ASN A 239 -14.32 13.90 -11.46
N ILE A 240 -13.03 13.66 -11.65
CA ILE A 240 -12.06 14.70 -12.01
C ILE A 240 -11.23 14.31 -13.23
N GLN A 241 -10.79 15.31 -13.93
CA GLN A 241 -9.83 15.23 -15.02
C GLN A 241 -8.54 15.95 -14.61
N ILE A 242 -7.43 15.24 -14.75
CA ILE A 242 -6.08 15.75 -14.45
C ILE A 242 -5.36 15.97 -15.77
N LYS A 243 -4.77 17.17 -15.98
CA LYS A 243 -4.05 17.56 -17.18
C LYS A 243 -2.62 17.94 -16.87
N VAL A 244 -1.67 17.34 -17.59
CA VAL A 244 -0.22 17.60 -17.40
C VAL A 244 0.54 17.59 -18.73
N TYR A 245 1.80 18.05 -18.72
CA TYR A 245 2.68 18.09 -19.87
C TYR A 245 4.04 17.39 -19.66
N GLY A 246 4.25 16.77 -18.50
CA GLY A 246 5.51 16.16 -18.08
C GLY A 246 5.72 16.38 -16.59
N THR A 247 5.08 15.58 -15.79
CA THR A 247 4.80 15.84 -14.38
C THR A 247 4.82 14.52 -13.62
N THR A 248 5.24 14.58 -12.38
CA THR A 248 5.21 13.47 -11.44
C THR A 248 4.13 13.71 -10.39
N PHE A 249 3.13 12.81 -10.28
CA PHE A 249 1.97 12.97 -9.41
C PHE A 249 1.33 11.62 -9.06
N ASN A 250 0.55 11.61 -8.00
CA ASN A 250 -0.28 10.47 -7.57
C ASN A 250 -1.75 10.82 -7.66
N VAL A 251 -2.58 9.86 -8.05
CA VAL A 251 -4.05 9.97 -8.04
C VAL A 251 -4.61 8.79 -7.29
N ASN A 252 -5.56 9.03 -6.37
CA ASN A 252 -6.24 7.97 -5.62
C ASN A 252 -7.75 8.22 -5.60
N THR A 253 -8.53 7.23 -6.03
CA THR A 253 -10.00 7.24 -6.08
C THR A 253 -10.64 6.23 -5.14
N HIS A 254 -9.86 5.49 -4.34
CA HIS A 254 -10.34 4.42 -3.44
C HIS A 254 -11.25 4.94 -2.33
N ASP A 255 -10.97 6.14 -1.83
CA ASP A 255 -11.81 6.72 -0.77
C ASP A 255 -13.25 6.92 -1.29
N PRO A 256 -14.28 6.43 -0.59
CA PRO A 256 -15.68 6.54 -1.03
C PRO A 256 -16.17 7.98 -1.11
N ASP A 257 -15.62 8.88 -0.29
CA ASP A 257 -16.05 10.28 -0.17
C ASP A 257 -15.17 11.24 -0.96
N TYR A 258 -13.91 10.86 -1.24
CA TYR A 258 -12.92 11.76 -1.83
C TYR A 258 -12.20 11.13 -3.03
N THR A 259 -11.74 12.01 -3.93
CA THR A 259 -10.71 11.68 -4.93
C THR A 259 -9.55 12.63 -4.70
N SER A 260 -8.34 12.08 -4.56
CA SER A 260 -7.15 12.87 -4.26
C SER A 260 -6.17 12.90 -5.42
N THR A 261 -5.52 14.05 -5.64
CA THR A 261 -4.41 14.23 -6.58
C THR A 261 -3.28 14.95 -5.88
N VAL A 262 -2.12 14.33 -5.80
CA VAL A 262 -0.91 14.88 -5.14
C VAL A 262 0.14 15.19 -6.18
N LEU A 263 0.61 16.44 -6.21
CA LEU A 263 1.69 16.84 -7.09
C LEU A 263 3.05 16.71 -6.40
N VAL A 264 3.94 15.93 -7.04
CA VAL A 264 5.33 15.75 -6.59
C VAL A 264 6.26 16.71 -7.30
N GLN A 265 6.20 16.75 -8.64
CA GLN A 265 7.07 17.61 -9.46
C GLN A 265 6.36 18.07 -10.71
N GLY A 266 6.56 19.32 -11.10
CA GLY A 266 6.01 19.92 -12.32
C GLY A 266 4.78 20.79 -12.05
N LYS A 267 3.77 20.67 -12.89
CA LYS A 267 2.47 21.37 -12.78
C LYS A 267 1.34 20.41 -13.13
N VAL A 268 0.26 20.48 -12.38
CA VAL A 268 -0.98 19.71 -12.60
C VAL A 268 -2.14 20.68 -12.70
N GLY A 269 -2.96 20.55 -13.74
CA GLY A 269 -4.27 21.13 -13.80
C GLY A 269 -5.31 20.11 -13.40
N VAL A 270 -6.17 20.42 -12.42
CA VAL A 270 -7.29 19.57 -12.00
C VAL A 270 -8.59 20.28 -12.30
N SER A 271 -9.50 19.57 -12.97
CA SER A 271 -10.86 20.04 -13.24
C SER A 271 -11.89 18.98 -12.89
N ILE A 272 -13.09 19.40 -12.55
CA ILE A 272 -14.23 18.49 -12.36
C ILE A 272 -14.71 18.09 -13.76
N VAL A 273 -14.99 16.80 -13.95
CA VAL A 273 -15.51 16.29 -15.23
C VAL A 273 -16.75 17.09 -15.66
N GLY A 274 -16.75 17.57 -16.90
CA GLY A 274 -17.81 18.40 -17.44
C GLY A 274 -17.74 19.90 -17.11
N LYS A 275 -16.80 20.34 -16.26
CA LYS A 275 -16.52 21.77 -15.99
C LYS A 275 -15.29 22.24 -16.75
N LYS A 276 -15.27 23.54 -17.14
CA LYS A 276 -14.14 24.16 -17.82
C LYS A 276 -13.11 24.76 -16.87
N GLU A 277 -13.47 24.93 -15.61
CA GLU A 277 -12.61 25.53 -14.60
C GLU A 277 -11.50 24.55 -14.24
N GLU A 278 -10.25 25.00 -14.37
CA GLU A 278 -9.04 24.24 -14.08
C GLU A 278 -8.31 24.88 -12.89
N ILE A 279 -8.04 24.10 -11.87
CA ILE A 279 -7.27 24.52 -10.70
C ILE A 279 -5.85 24.01 -10.87
N ILE A 280 -4.87 24.91 -10.74
CA ILE A 280 -3.46 24.58 -10.91
C ILE A 280 -2.83 24.25 -9.55
N LEU A 281 -2.19 23.07 -9.46
CA LEU A 281 -1.40 22.66 -8.32
C LEU A 281 0.07 23.04 -8.50
N ASN A 282 0.71 23.38 -7.39
CA ASN A 282 2.15 23.48 -7.24
C ASN A 282 2.70 22.23 -6.53
N PRO A 283 4.00 21.92 -6.63
CA PRO A 283 4.62 20.81 -5.90
C PRO A 283 4.32 20.86 -4.40
N SER A 284 4.12 19.68 -3.80
CA SER A 284 3.69 19.48 -2.40
C SER A 284 2.27 19.96 -2.11
N GLN A 285 1.42 20.07 -3.14
CA GLN A 285 0.00 20.32 -2.97
C GLN A 285 -0.83 19.06 -3.28
N LEU A 286 -1.90 18.93 -2.51
CA LEU A 286 -2.97 17.96 -2.64
C LEU A 286 -4.22 18.70 -3.13
N ALA A 287 -4.83 18.24 -4.23
CA ALA A 287 -6.21 18.53 -4.56
C ALA A 287 -7.10 17.40 -4.03
N LEU A 288 -8.00 17.74 -3.13
CA LEU A 288 -8.97 16.82 -2.56
C LEU A 288 -10.37 17.16 -3.10
N PHE A 289 -10.88 16.31 -3.98
CA PHE A 289 -12.23 16.46 -4.51
C PHE A 289 -13.23 15.77 -3.57
N ASP A 290 -14.13 16.54 -2.97
CA ASP A 290 -15.26 16.04 -2.18
C ASP A 290 -16.38 15.60 -3.13
N LYS A 291 -16.69 14.30 -3.15
CA LYS A 291 -17.71 13.69 -4.02
C LYS A 291 -19.13 14.11 -3.66
N LYS A 292 -19.38 14.48 -2.38
CA LYS A 292 -20.69 14.93 -1.89
C LYS A 292 -20.94 16.39 -2.20
N GLN A 293 -19.93 17.23 -1.97
CA GLN A 293 -20.02 18.69 -2.18
C GLN A 293 -19.71 19.11 -3.61
N HIS A 294 -19.15 18.22 -4.45
CA HIS A 294 -18.67 18.51 -5.78
C HIS A 294 -17.69 19.69 -5.83
N LYS A 295 -16.76 19.74 -4.87
CA LYS A 295 -15.79 20.82 -4.68
C LYS A 295 -14.38 20.25 -4.57
N ILE A 296 -13.41 21.01 -5.09
CA ILE A 296 -11.98 20.71 -4.90
C ILE A 296 -11.41 21.66 -3.85
N ASP A 297 -10.80 21.12 -2.81
CA ASP A 297 -10.03 21.84 -1.82
C ASP A 297 -8.53 21.57 -2.03
N ILE A 298 -7.69 22.61 -1.82
CA ILE A 298 -6.24 22.53 -1.98
C ILE A 298 -5.57 22.61 -0.60
N GLN A 299 -4.65 21.68 -0.35
CA GLN A 299 -3.89 21.61 0.89
C GLN A 299 -2.40 21.50 0.60
N ASN A 300 -1.55 22.10 1.43
CA ASN A 300 -0.12 21.84 1.41
C ASN A 300 0.20 20.63 2.28
N ILE A 301 0.90 19.67 1.72
CA ILE A 301 1.13 18.36 2.35
C ILE A 301 2.58 17.90 2.16
N ASN A 302 2.96 16.86 2.91
CA ASN A 302 4.15 16.08 2.61
C ASN A 302 3.80 14.98 1.59
N PRO A 303 4.29 15.03 0.34
CA PRO A 303 3.93 14.04 -0.68
C PRO A 303 4.29 12.60 -0.31
N GLN A 304 5.29 12.39 0.57
CA GLN A 304 5.76 11.04 0.94
C GLN A 304 4.65 10.17 1.55
N GLN A 305 3.68 10.76 2.23
CA GLN A 305 2.53 10.03 2.79
C GLN A 305 1.65 9.37 1.73
N TYR A 306 1.65 9.95 0.52
CA TYR A 306 0.80 9.53 -0.60
C TYR A 306 1.53 8.68 -1.65
N ILE A 307 2.87 8.69 -1.65
CA ILE A 307 3.65 8.04 -2.71
C ILE A 307 4.60 6.95 -2.21
N ALA A 308 4.79 6.81 -0.89
CA ALA A 308 5.74 5.85 -0.31
C ALA A 308 5.37 4.39 -0.65
N TRP A 309 4.10 4.11 -0.89
CA TRP A 309 3.59 2.79 -1.24
C TRP A 309 4.29 2.18 -2.47
N LYS A 310 4.65 3.00 -3.48
CA LYS A 310 5.37 2.53 -4.69
C LYS A 310 6.77 1.97 -4.40
N ASP A 311 7.30 2.27 -3.21
CA ASP A 311 8.58 1.79 -2.71
C ASP A 311 8.39 0.73 -1.61
N GLY A 312 7.15 0.20 -1.46
CA GLY A 312 6.79 -0.81 -0.46
C GLY A 312 6.73 -0.27 0.97
N LEU A 313 6.58 1.05 1.15
CA LEU A 313 6.56 1.71 2.44
C LEU A 313 5.20 2.35 2.70
N PHE A 314 4.75 2.30 3.95
CA PHE A 314 3.59 3.04 4.41
C PHE A 314 4.03 4.15 5.36
N VAL A 315 3.58 5.37 5.09
CA VAL A 315 3.83 6.55 5.91
C VAL A 315 2.48 7.12 6.33
N PHE A 316 2.19 7.08 7.62
CA PHE A 316 0.97 7.60 8.20
C PHE A 316 1.31 8.74 9.15
N GLU A 317 0.58 9.85 9.07
CA GLU A 317 0.74 11.00 9.93
C GLU A 317 -0.65 11.55 10.28
N GLU A 318 -1.02 11.46 11.55
CA GLU A 318 -2.32 11.91 12.09
C GLU A 318 -3.55 11.29 11.39
N GLU A 319 -3.40 10.10 10.80
CA GLU A 319 -4.46 9.43 10.08
C GLU A 319 -5.29 8.54 11.03
N PRO A 320 -6.64 8.54 10.94
CA PRO A 320 -7.49 7.64 11.72
C PRO A 320 -7.13 6.16 11.49
N LEU A 321 -7.17 5.36 12.56
CA LEU A 321 -6.79 3.95 12.52
C LEU A 321 -7.62 3.17 11.48
N GLU A 322 -8.89 3.48 11.35
CA GLU A 322 -9.79 2.86 10.37
C GLU A 322 -9.27 3.06 8.94
N LYS A 323 -8.85 4.29 8.60
CA LYS A 323 -8.27 4.57 7.26
C LYS A 323 -6.93 3.88 7.03
N ILE A 324 -6.10 3.78 8.07
CA ILE A 324 -4.85 3.01 8.03
C ILE A 324 -5.17 1.54 7.72
N MET A 325 -6.12 0.96 8.46
CA MET A 325 -6.51 -0.42 8.30
C MET A 325 -7.14 -0.71 6.94
N ASP A 326 -7.95 0.20 6.39
CA ASP A 326 -8.52 0.08 5.05
C ASP A 326 -7.44 0.05 3.96
N LYS A 327 -6.40 0.92 4.06
CA LYS A 327 -5.26 0.91 3.14
C LYS A 327 -4.48 -0.41 3.23
N LEU A 328 -4.20 -0.88 4.45
CA LEU A 328 -3.50 -2.14 4.67
C LEU A 328 -4.35 -3.34 4.20
N ALA A 329 -5.67 -3.29 4.38
CA ALA A 329 -6.59 -4.32 3.90
C ALA A 329 -6.56 -4.49 2.37
N LEU A 330 -6.41 -3.40 1.63
CA LEU A 330 -6.24 -3.45 0.18
C LEU A 330 -4.89 -4.07 -0.21
N TRP A 331 -3.82 -3.69 0.49
CA TRP A 331 -2.45 -4.12 0.19
C TRP A 331 -2.19 -5.59 0.53
N TYR A 332 -2.75 -6.07 1.66
CA TYR A 332 -2.56 -7.45 2.12
C TYR A 332 -3.70 -8.38 1.71
N ASP A 333 -4.67 -7.89 0.93
CA ASP A 333 -5.86 -8.65 0.53
C ASP A 333 -6.57 -9.30 1.71
N CYS A 334 -6.75 -8.56 2.79
CA CYS A 334 -7.43 -9.02 3.98
C CYS A 334 -8.72 -8.24 4.25
N GLN A 335 -9.58 -8.77 5.11
CA GLN A 335 -10.78 -8.09 5.60
C GLN A 335 -10.52 -7.58 7.02
N VAL A 336 -10.92 -6.35 7.29
CA VAL A 336 -10.88 -5.75 8.62
C VAL A 336 -12.28 -5.70 9.19
N PHE A 337 -12.41 -6.08 10.46
CA PHE A 337 -13.66 -6.00 11.20
C PHE A 337 -13.45 -5.01 12.35
N TYR A 338 -14.32 -4.02 12.47
CA TYR A 338 -14.31 -2.98 13.50
C TYR A 338 -15.32 -3.28 14.61
#